data_1e8616680c7fb9be9f00048330d5e915
#
_entry.id   1e8616680c7fb9be9f00048330d5e915
#
_cell.length_a   1.000
_cell.length_b   1.000
_cell.length_c   1.000
_cell.angle_alpha   90.00
_cell.angle_beta   90.00
_cell.angle_gamma   90.00
#
_symmetry.space_group_name_H-M   'P 1'
#
loop_
_entity.id
_entity.type
_entity.pdbx_description
1 polymer ?
#
loop_
_entity_poly.entity_id
_entity_poly.type
_entity_poly.pdbx_seq_one_letter_code
_entity_poly.pdbx_strand_id
1 'polypeptide(L)'
;RRLAQLVELFEIGDYLAAPVRKLSLGERMRCEIAASLLHKPHILFLDEPTIGLDVVVKQRIRDLILELNQQEQVTVFLTSHDAGDVEALCKRAMVIHHGHVIFDGRVSTLKRDYLHVKTISLKLGEAWQGFEMPGVELLKQKGYGIKLRVDTRTASIKAVIGQLLACYNIADINVDNPPMEEIIARIYEQAEE
;
A
#
# COMPACT_ATOMS: atom_id res chain seq x y z
N ARG A 1 16.96 -23.44 21.75
CA ARG A 1 17.74 -22.75 20.70
C ARG A 1 16.82 -21.97 19.75
N ARG A 2 15.80 -22.63 19.12
CA ARG A 2 14.86 -21.95 18.20
C ARG A 2 14.06 -20.82 18.85
N LEU A 3 13.49 -21.08 20.03
CA LEU A 3 12.77 -20.06 20.80
C LEU A 3 13.65 -18.81 21.05
N ALA A 4 14.91 -19.00 21.46
CA ALA A 4 15.81 -17.86 21.72
C ALA A 4 16.06 -17.02 20.46
N GLN A 5 16.23 -17.65 19.29
CA GLN A 5 16.36 -16.96 18.02
C GLN A 5 15.12 -16.11 17.70
N LEU A 6 13.92 -16.69 17.88
CA LEU A 6 12.68 -15.97 17.60
C LEU A 6 12.42 -14.85 18.60
N VAL A 7 12.78 -15.06 19.87
CA VAL A 7 12.69 -14.02 20.90
C VAL A 7 13.54 -12.81 20.55
N GLU A 8 14.75 -13.04 20.07
CA GLU A 8 15.67 -11.98 19.63
C GLU A 8 15.16 -11.29 18.36
N LEU A 9 14.80 -12.07 17.31
CA LEU A 9 14.31 -11.55 16.04
C LEU A 9 13.06 -10.68 16.21
N PHE A 10 12.10 -11.14 17.01
CA PHE A 10 10.82 -10.44 17.21
C PHE A 10 10.86 -9.45 18.39
N GLU A 11 11.99 -9.34 19.10
CA GLU A 11 12.17 -8.43 20.26
C GLU A 11 11.07 -8.61 21.31
N ILE A 12 10.77 -9.86 21.64
CA ILE A 12 9.67 -10.22 22.54
C ILE A 12 10.15 -10.70 23.92
N GLY A 13 11.43 -10.53 24.25
CA GLY A 13 12.03 -11.00 25.51
C GLY A 13 11.28 -10.51 26.75
N ASP A 14 10.94 -9.22 26.77
CA ASP A 14 10.26 -8.57 27.90
C ASP A 14 8.81 -9.05 28.10
N TYR A 15 8.23 -9.66 27.06
CA TYR A 15 6.83 -10.09 27.06
C TYR A 15 6.63 -11.54 27.47
N LEU A 16 7.68 -12.37 27.53
CA LEU A 16 7.59 -13.82 27.79
C LEU A 16 6.93 -14.16 29.12
N ALA A 17 7.12 -13.30 30.15
CA ALA A 17 6.53 -13.48 31.47
C ALA A 17 5.20 -12.72 31.64
N ALA A 18 4.80 -11.90 30.66
CA ALA A 18 3.59 -11.08 30.75
C ALA A 18 2.36 -11.88 30.31
N PRO A 19 1.22 -11.75 30.99
CA PRO A 19 -0.03 -12.31 30.51
C PRO A 19 -0.43 -11.66 29.21
N VAL A 20 -0.85 -12.45 28.19
CA VAL A 20 -1.23 -11.97 26.84
C VAL A 20 -2.23 -10.81 26.87
N ARG A 21 -3.17 -10.83 27.82
CA ARG A 21 -4.18 -9.77 28.02
C ARG A 21 -3.60 -8.38 28.36
N LYS A 22 -2.33 -8.31 28.78
CA LYS A 22 -1.64 -7.05 29.11
C LYS A 22 -0.82 -6.50 27.94
N LEU A 23 -0.64 -7.28 26.89
CA LEU A 23 0.09 -6.87 25.71
C LEU A 23 -0.75 -5.92 24.86
N SER A 24 -0.11 -4.91 24.30
CA SER A 24 -0.68 -4.11 23.19
C SER A 24 -0.91 -5.01 21.97
N LEU A 25 -1.70 -4.53 21.03
CA LEU A 25 -2.01 -5.29 19.80
C LEU A 25 -0.73 -5.64 19.02
N GLY A 26 0.20 -4.70 18.87
CA GLY A 26 1.47 -4.93 18.17
C GLY A 26 2.42 -5.88 18.89
N GLU A 27 2.52 -5.79 20.22
CA GLU A 27 3.29 -6.74 21.02
C GLU A 27 2.72 -8.15 20.93
N ARG A 28 1.40 -8.25 21.01
CA ARG A 28 0.69 -9.52 20.85
C ARG A 28 0.92 -10.10 19.45
N MET A 29 0.80 -9.30 18.40
CA MET A 29 1.02 -9.75 17.00
C MET A 29 2.44 -10.30 16.83
N ARG A 30 3.47 -9.62 17.36
CA ARG A 30 4.85 -10.12 17.32
C ARG A 30 4.99 -11.48 18.02
N CYS A 31 4.37 -11.64 19.18
CA CYS A 31 4.38 -12.91 19.90
C CYS A 31 3.65 -14.03 19.13
N GLU A 32 2.50 -13.74 18.51
CA GLU A 32 1.71 -14.70 17.74
C GLU A 32 2.46 -15.17 16.50
N ILE A 33 3.09 -14.25 15.75
CA ILE A 33 3.92 -14.60 14.58
C ILE A 33 5.12 -15.44 15.03
N ALA A 34 5.83 -15.05 16.09
CA ALA A 34 6.96 -15.81 16.62
C ALA A 34 6.54 -17.22 17.07
N ALA A 35 5.39 -17.36 17.73
CA ALA A 35 4.86 -18.65 18.17
C ALA A 35 4.53 -19.56 16.98
N SER A 36 3.95 -19.01 15.90
CA SER A 36 3.63 -19.75 14.69
C SER A 36 4.86 -20.28 13.93
N LEU A 37 6.05 -19.76 14.23
CA LEU A 37 7.32 -20.14 13.62
C LEU A 37 8.13 -21.18 14.42
N LEU A 38 7.69 -21.53 15.62
CA LEU A 38 8.43 -22.46 16.50
C LEU A 38 8.66 -23.82 15.85
N HIS A 39 7.68 -24.31 15.11
CA HIS A 39 7.73 -25.61 14.44
C HIS A 39 8.33 -25.60 13.03
N LYS A 40 8.91 -24.44 12.60
CA LYS A 40 9.54 -24.23 11.30
C LYS A 40 8.62 -24.57 10.10
N PRO A 41 7.49 -23.90 9.97
CA PRO A 41 6.58 -24.16 8.87
C PRO A 41 7.22 -23.76 7.53
N HIS A 42 6.86 -24.45 6.43
CA HIS A 42 7.22 -24.04 5.08
C HIS A 42 6.30 -22.92 4.56
N ILE A 43 5.07 -22.86 5.07
CA ILE A 43 4.06 -21.86 4.69
C ILE A 43 3.50 -21.26 5.97
N LEU A 44 3.42 -19.92 5.99
CA LEU A 44 2.83 -19.14 7.08
C LEU A 44 1.62 -18.38 6.52
N PHE A 45 0.47 -18.56 7.15
CA PHE A 45 -0.74 -17.79 6.85
C PHE A 45 -0.91 -16.69 7.87
N LEU A 46 -1.03 -15.46 7.39
CA LEU A 46 -1.24 -14.27 8.21
C LEU A 46 -2.54 -13.59 7.77
N ASP A 47 -3.49 -13.50 8.67
CA ASP A 47 -4.76 -12.85 8.41
C ASP A 47 -4.73 -11.44 9.00
N GLU A 48 -4.71 -10.43 8.10
CA GLU A 48 -4.68 -9.00 8.45
C GLU A 48 -3.60 -8.63 9.51
N PRO A 49 -2.29 -8.99 9.31
CA PRO A 49 -1.28 -8.89 10.35
C PRO A 49 -0.96 -7.47 10.82
N THR A 50 -1.43 -6.45 10.13
CA THR A 50 -1.15 -5.03 10.43
C THR A 50 -2.41 -4.25 10.82
N ILE A 51 -3.57 -4.91 10.87
CA ILE A 51 -4.84 -4.24 11.17
C ILE A 51 -4.83 -3.58 12.56
N GLY A 52 -5.31 -2.35 12.65
CA GLY A 52 -5.42 -1.63 13.93
C GLY A 52 -4.09 -1.19 14.55
N LEU A 53 -2.96 -1.39 13.87
CA LEU A 53 -1.66 -0.93 14.31
C LEU A 53 -1.38 0.50 13.87
N ASP A 54 -0.65 1.27 14.68
CA ASP A 54 -0.12 2.56 14.24
C ASP A 54 0.97 2.40 13.17
N VAL A 55 1.32 3.51 12.52
CA VAL A 55 2.23 3.50 11.35
C VAL A 55 3.61 2.92 11.69
N VAL A 56 4.14 3.21 12.89
CA VAL A 56 5.48 2.75 13.30
C VAL A 56 5.48 1.25 13.55
N VAL A 57 4.50 0.77 14.32
CA VAL A 57 4.36 -0.66 14.62
C VAL A 57 4.03 -1.45 13.36
N LYS A 58 3.17 -0.92 12.48
CA LYS A 58 2.87 -1.52 11.18
C LYS A 58 4.14 -1.71 10.34
N GLN A 59 4.98 -0.67 10.25
CA GLN A 59 6.24 -0.78 9.52
C GLN A 59 7.17 -1.84 10.13
N ARG A 60 7.25 -1.90 11.46
CA ARG A 60 8.06 -2.93 12.14
C ARG A 60 7.58 -4.35 11.84
N ILE A 61 6.25 -4.59 11.81
CA ILE A 61 5.70 -5.90 11.43
C ILE A 61 6.03 -6.23 9.96
N ARG A 62 5.94 -5.26 9.05
CA ARG A 62 6.35 -5.45 7.64
C ARG A 62 7.81 -5.87 7.53
N ASP A 63 8.70 -5.16 8.21
CA ASP A 63 10.13 -5.46 8.20
C ASP A 63 10.41 -6.88 8.71
N LEU A 64 9.77 -7.28 9.81
CA LEU A 64 9.88 -8.63 10.37
C LEU A 64 9.39 -9.72 9.41
N ILE A 65 8.28 -9.50 8.69
CA ILE A 65 7.76 -10.45 7.71
C ILE A 65 8.73 -10.59 6.52
N LEU A 66 9.31 -9.48 6.04
CA LEU A 66 10.30 -9.50 4.97
C LEU A 66 11.58 -10.21 5.39
N GLU A 67 12.09 -9.91 6.58
CA GLU A 67 13.27 -10.54 7.15
C GLU A 67 13.08 -12.05 7.31
N LEU A 68 11.93 -12.46 7.83
CA LEU A 68 11.53 -13.86 7.94
C LEU A 68 11.53 -14.58 6.58
N ASN A 69 10.91 -13.98 5.56
CA ASN A 69 10.86 -14.56 4.23
C ASN A 69 12.28 -14.72 3.63
N GLN A 70 13.17 -13.74 3.86
CA GLN A 70 14.54 -13.77 3.35
C GLN A 70 15.44 -14.76 4.09
N GLN A 71 15.39 -14.77 5.43
CA GLN A 71 16.28 -15.58 6.25
C GLN A 71 15.84 -17.03 6.37
N GLU A 72 14.54 -17.26 6.51
CA GLU A 72 13.97 -18.58 6.80
C GLU A 72 13.39 -19.26 5.55
N GLN A 73 13.33 -18.54 4.41
CA GLN A 73 12.74 -19.03 3.17
C GLN A 73 11.29 -19.53 3.33
N VAL A 74 10.56 -19.00 4.32
CA VAL A 74 9.16 -19.33 4.58
C VAL A 74 8.29 -18.66 3.52
N THR A 75 7.42 -19.42 2.89
CA THR A 75 6.39 -18.84 2.02
C THR A 75 5.32 -18.17 2.89
N VAL A 76 5.16 -16.87 2.75
CA VAL A 76 4.13 -16.12 3.48
C VAL A 76 2.93 -15.90 2.57
N PHE A 77 1.76 -16.34 3.02
CA PHE A 77 0.47 -16.03 2.44
C PHE A 77 -0.27 -15.09 3.41
N LEU A 78 -0.56 -13.87 2.99
CA LEU A 78 -1.25 -12.92 3.85
C LEU A 78 -2.52 -12.39 3.20
N THR A 79 -3.52 -12.07 4.04
CA THR A 79 -4.64 -11.24 3.65
C THR A 79 -4.40 -9.81 4.13
N SER A 80 -4.81 -8.82 3.36
CA SER A 80 -4.83 -7.42 3.78
C SER A 80 -5.82 -6.64 2.94
N HIS A 81 -6.50 -5.68 3.57
CA HIS A 81 -7.25 -4.63 2.89
C HIS A 81 -6.43 -3.33 2.76
N ASP A 82 -5.21 -3.30 3.32
CA ASP A 82 -4.26 -2.19 3.20
C ASP A 82 -3.38 -2.40 1.96
N ALA A 83 -3.60 -1.60 0.94
CA ALA A 83 -2.83 -1.67 -0.29
C ALA A 83 -1.32 -1.42 -0.08
N GLY A 84 -0.95 -0.67 0.96
CA GLY A 84 0.43 -0.47 1.36
C GLY A 84 1.10 -1.75 1.86
N ASP A 85 0.37 -2.68 2.49
CA ASP A 85 0.89 -4.00 2.86
C ASP A 85 1.17 -4.83 1.61
N VAL A 86 0.21 -4.83 0.67
CA VAL A 86 0.36 -5.55 -0.60
C VAL A 86 1.58 -5.05 -1.36
N GLU A 87 1.75 -3.72 -1.41
CA GLU A 87 2.88 -3.09 -2.10
C GLU A 87 4.23 -3.41 -1.43
N ALA A 88 4.28 -3.38 -0.10
CA ALA A 88 5.51 -3.58 0.66
C ALA A 88 5.93 -5.05 0.76
N LEU A 89 4.97 -5.96 0.90
CA LEU A 89 5.24 -7.36 1.27
C LEU A 89 5.09 -8.34 0.11
N CYS A 90 4.20 -8.06 -0.86
CA CYS A 90 3.76 -9.07 -1.82
C CYS A 90 4.48 -8.94 -3.17
N LYS A 91 5.00 -10.07 -3.68
CA LYS A 91 5.45 -10.19 -5.08
C LYS A 91 4.30 -10.52 -6.03
N ARG A 92 3.30 -11.26 -5.55
CA ARG A 92 2.07 -11.66 -6.25
C ARG A 92 0.88 -11.32 -5.38
N ALA A 93 -0.20 -10.86 -5.99
CA ALA A 93 -1.46 -10.57 -5.32
C ALA A 93 -2.62 -11.20 -6.07
N MET A 94 -3.64 -11.58 -5.33
CA MET A 94 -4.97 -11.92 -5.83
C MET A 94 -5.96 -10.90 -5.28
N VAL A 95 -6.77 -10.31 -6.16
CA VAL A 95 -7.86 -9.41 -5.76
C VAL A 95 -9.17 -10.17 -5.87
N ILE A 96 -9.93 -10.18 -4.76
CA ILE A 96 -11.21 -10.89 -4.67
C ILE A 96 -12.33 -9.84 -4.57
N HIS A 97 -13.35 -9.99 -5.41
CA HIS A 97 -14.53 -9.15 -5.43
C HIS A 97 -15.78 -10.01 -5.59
N HIS A 98 -16.77 -9.82 -4.73
CA HIS A 98 -18.02 -10.62 -4.73
C HIS A 98 -17.80 -12.16 -4.82
N GLY A 99 -16.75 -12.67 -4.13
CA GLY A 99 -16.42 -14.10 -4.12
C GLY A 99 -15.68 -14.61 -5.37
N HIS A 100 -15.36 -13.73 -6.32
CA HIS A 100 -14.60 -14.06 -7.53
C HIS A 100 -13.21 -13.47 -7.49
N VAL A 101 -12.23 -14.20 -8.03
CA VAL A 101 -10.88 -13.65 -8.26
C VAL A 101 -10.93 -12.82 -9.53
N ILE A 102 -10.80 -11.49 -9.38
CA ILE A 102 -10.81 -10.53 -10.49
C ILE A 102 -9.41 -10.15 -10.98
N PHE A 103 -8.40 -10.42 -10.16
CA PHE A 103 -7.00 -10.29 -10.54
C PHE A 103 -6.18 -11.37 -9.85
N ASP A 104 -5.23 -11.95 -10.58
CA ASP A 104 -4.20 -12.85 -10.06
C ASP A 104 -2.91 -12.61 -10.83
N GLY A 105 -1.89 -12.06 -10.17
CA GLY A 105 -0.65 -11.73 -10.87
C GLY A 105 0.41 -11.06 -10.00
N ARG A 106 1.50 -10.65 -10.64
CA ARG A 106 2.59 -9.93 -9.96
C ARG A 106 2.17 -8.50 -9.64
N VAL A 107 2.47 -8.02 -8.44
CA VAL A 107 2.26 -6.64 -8.02
C VAL A 107 3.01 -5.65 -8.93
N SER A 108 4.20 -6.01 -9.41
CA SER A 108 4.94 -5.19 -10.38
C SER A 108 4.23 -5.07 -11.74
N THR A 109 3.53 -6.10 -12.20
CA THR A 109 2.73 -6.05 -13.42
C THR A 109 1.52 -5.14 -13.22
N LEU A 110 0.83 -5.31 -12.09
CA LEU A 110 -0.28 -4.46 -11.71
C LEU A 110 0.12 -2.97 -11.78
N LYS A 111 1.23 -2.60 -11.15
CA LYS A 111 1.75 -1.24 -11.20
C LYS A 111 2.07 -0.80 -12.63
N ARG A 112 2.75 -1.65 -13.40
CA ARG A 112 3.16 -1.33 -14.79
C ARG A 112 1.98 -1.04 -15.69
N ASP A 113 0.90 -1.78 -15.57
CA ASP A 113 -0.28 -1.61 -16.41
C ASP A 113 -0.98 -0.25 -16.17
N TYR A 114 -0.66 0.40 -15.04
CA TYR A 114 -1.12 1.74 -14.68
C TYR A 114 -0.02 2.82 -14.74
N LEU A 115 1.19 2.52 -15.26
CA LEU A 115 2.27 3.52 -15.40
C LEU A 115 1.93 4.68 -16.34
N HIS A 116 0.99 4.49 -17.26
CA HIS A 116 0.50 5.53 -18.14
C HIS A 116 -0.43 6.54 -17.44
N VAL A 117 -0.84 6.25 -16.19
CA VAL A 117 -1.60 7.18 -15.37
C VAL A 117 -0.66 7.90 -14.41
N LYS A 118 -0.79 9.21 -14.31
CA LYS A 118 -0.07 10.03 -13.34
C LYS A 118 -1.05 10.84 -12.52
N THR A 119 -0.67 11.11 -11.29
CA THR A 119 -1.41 12.00 -10.40
C THR A 119 -0.63 13.29 -10.24
N ILE A 120 -1.26 14.42 -10.54
CA ILE A 120 -0.71 15.75 -10.31
C ILE A 120 -1.43 16.34 -9.10
N SER A 121 -0.68 16.63 -8.04
CA SER A 121 -1.17 17.34 -6.87
C SER A 121 -0.68 18.79 -6.92
N LEU A 122 -1.61 19.73 -6.83
CA LEU A 122 -1.35 21.17 -6.92
C LEU A 122 -1.79 21.87 -5.65
N LYS A 123 -1.06 22.90 -5.25
CA LYS A 123 -1.51 23.90 -4.31
C LYS A 123 -1.55 25.25 -5.04
N LEU A 124 -2.74 25.82 -5.19
CA LEU A 124 -2.95 27.07 -5.90
C LEU A 124 -2.84 28.25 -4.93
N GLY A 125 -2.46 29.41 -5.45
CA GLY A 125 -2.55 30.71 -4.76
C GLY A 125 -3.92 31.37 -4.88
N GLU A 126 -4.85 30.78 -5.63
CA GLU A 126 -6.16 31.31 -5.97
C GLU A 126 -7.22 30.21 -6.08
N ALA A 127 -8.48 30.58 -6.23
CA ALA A 127 -9.57 29.63 -6.33
C ALA A 127 -9.52 28.85 -7.64
N TRP A 128 -9.81 27.54 -7.58
CA TRP A 128 -9.95 26.70 -8.76
C TRP A 128 -11.16 27.11 -9.60
N GLN A 129 -10.93 27.36 -10.89
CA GLN A 129 -11.96 27.76 -11.87
C GLN A 129 -12.31 26.66 -12.88
N GLY A 130 -11.67 25.49 -12.74
CA GLY A 130 -11.82 24.39 -13.68
C GLY A 130 -10.63 24.26 -14.63
N PHE A 131 -10.45 23.06 -15.17
CA PHE A 131 -9.42 22.78 -16.18
C PHE A 131 -9.91 21.61 -17.04
N GLU A 132 -10.02 21.85 -18.32
CA GLU A 132 -10.47 20.86 -19.28
C GLU A 132 -9.34 20.58 -20.27
N MET A 133 -8.91 19.33 -20.31
CA MET A 133 -7.95 18.83 -21.28
C MET A 133 -8.19 17.33 -21.50
N PRO A 134 -8.18 16.85 -22.76
CA PRO A 134 -8.32 15.41 -23.04
C PRO A 134 -7.29 14.60 -22.24
N GLY A 135 -7.75 13.55 -21.56
CA GLY A 135 -6.89 12.70 -20.73
C GLY A 135 -6.55 13.27 -19.35
N VAL A 136 -7.16 14.39 -18.96
CA VAL A 136 -7.03 14.96 -17.60
C VAL A 136 -8.38 14.94 -16.89
N GLU A 137 -8.39 14.46 -15.67
CA GLU A 137 -9.59 14.33 -14.83
C GLU A 137 -9.34 14.90 -13.45
N LEU A 138 -10.30 15.65 -12.91
CA LEU A 138 -10.27 16.15 -11.54
C LEU A 138 -10.66 15.02 -10.57
N LEU A 139 -9.70 14.59 -9.74
CA LEU A 139 -9.95 13.58 -8.69
C LEU A 139 -10.48 14.19 -7.41
N LYS A 140 -9.90 15.33 -7.01
CA LYS A 140 -10.25 15.95 -5.72
C LYS A 140 -9.95 17.43 -5.75
N GLN A 141 -10.85 18.20 -5.10
CA GLN A 141 -10.65 19.60 -4.76
C GLN A 141 -10.91 19.79 -3.28
N LYS A 142 -9.97 20.43 -2.58
CA LYS A 142 -10.12 20.81 -1.17
C LYS A 142 -9.45 22.16 -0.93
N GLY A 143 -10.27 23.23 -0.82
CA GLY A 143 -9.76 24.58 -0.76
C GLY A 143 -8.93 24.91 -2.00
N TYR A 144 -7.68 25.30 -1.80
CA TYR A 144 -6.70 25.57 -2.87
C TYR A 144 -5.91 24.32 -3.31
N GLY A 145 -6.16 23.18 -2.70
CA GLY A 145 -5.54 21.90 -3.08
C GLY A 145 -6.35 21.19 -4.16
N ILE A 146 -5.68 20.86 -5.26
CA ILE A 146 -6.25 20.18 -6.43
C ILE A 146 -5.48 18.90 -6.67
N LYS A 147 -6.18 17.80 -6.97
CA LYS A 147 -5.60 16.55 -7.39
C LYS A 147 -6.17 16.16 -8.75
N LEU A 148 -5.31 16.06 -9.76
CA LEU A 148 -5.67 15.68 -11.11
C LEU A 148 -5.10 14.32 -11.46
N ARG A 149 -5.82 13.56 -12.26
CA ARG A 149 -5.35 12.34 -12.91
C ARG A 149 -5.05 12.67 -14.37
N VAL A 150 -3.93 12.17 -14.87
CA VAL A 150 -3.48 12.38 -16.25
C VAL A 150 -3.18 11.05 -16.89
N ASP A 151 -3.86 10.73 -18.01
CA ASP A 151 -3.50 9.61 -18.87
C ASP A 151 -2.42 10.07 -19.86
N THR A 152 -1.20 9.62 -19.64
CA THR A 152 -0.04 10.02 -20.45
C THR A 152 -0.04 9.47 -21.87
N ARG A 153 -0.96 8.58 -22.22
CA ARG A 153 -1.21 8.15 -23.62
C ARG A 153 -1.94 9.21 -24.41
N THR A 154 -2.76 10.03 -23.73
CA THR A 154 -3.58 11.07 -24.32
C THR A 154 -3.00 12.47 -24.14
N ALA A 155 -2.41 12.76 -22.97
CA ALA A 155 -1.87 14.07 -22.64
C ALA A 155 -0.46 13.97 -22.05
N SER A 156 0.51 14.68 -22.60
CA SER A 156 1.85 14.71 -22.00
C SER A 156 1.85 15.53 -20.71
N ILE A 157 2.56 15.07 -19.68
CA ILE A 157 2.72 15.80 -18.40
C ILE A 157 3.24 17.22 -18.65
N LYS A 158 4.19 17.39 -19.59
CA LYS A 158 4.72 18.72 -19.96
C LYS A 158 3.61 19.67 -20.46
N ALA A 159 2.71 19.19 -21.33
CA ALA A 159 1.62 19.99 -21.85
C ALA A 159 0.60 20.37 -20.78
N VAL A 160 0.24 19.39 -19.91
CA VAL A 160 -0.67 19.63 -18.79
C VAL A 160 -0.11 20.67 -17.83
N ILE A 161 1.14 20.51 -17.39
CA ILE A 161 1.80 21.46 -16.48
C ILE A 161 1.93 22.85 -17.15
N GLY A 162 2.31 22.89 -18.41
CA GLY A 162 2.44 24.16 -19.14
C GLY A 162 1.13 24.95 -19.20
N GLN A 163 0.00 24.28 -19.46
CA GLN A 163 -1.31 24.93 -19.44
C GLN A 163 -1.75 25.32 -18.03
N LEU A 164 -1.51 24.48 -17.03
CA LEU A 164 -1.84 24.79 -15.64
C LEU A 164 -1.07 26.03 -15.16
N LEU A 165 0.22 26.15 -15.49
CA LEU A 165 1.04 27.34 -15.16
C LEU A 165 0.60 28.60 -15.91
N ALA A 166 0.02 28.44 -17.10
CA ALA A 166 -0.54 29.58 -17.84
C ALA A 166 -1.89 30.07 -17.29
N CYS A 167 -2.66 29.17 -16.67
CA CYS A 167 -4.00 29.46 -16.16
C CYS A 167 -4.03 29.84 -14.67
N TYR A 168 -3.06 29.35 -13.87
CA TYR A 168 -3.09 29.45 -12.43
C TYR A 168 -1.76 29.89 -11.83
N ASN A 169 -1.87 30.61 -10.72
CA ASN A 169 -0.74 30.86 -9.82
C ASN A 169 -0.54 29.60 -8.94
N ILE A 170 0.48 28.80 -9.27
CA ILE A 170 0.76 27.52 -8.58
C ILE A 170 1.83 27.75 -7.52
N ALA A 171 1.46 27.54 -6.25
CA ALA A 171 2.36 27.64 -5.11
C ALA A 171 3.21 26.36 -4.91
N ASP A 172 2.66 25.18 -5.28
CA ASP A 172 3.35 23.90 -5.18
C ASP A 172 2.77 22.92 -6.19
N ILE A 173 3.62 22.02 -6.71
CA ILE A 173 3.24 20.98 -7.68
C ILE A 173 4.04 19.71 -7.41
N ASN A 174 3.33 18.60 -7.32
CA ASN A 174 3.92 17.26 -7.25
C ASN A 174 3.32 16.33 -8.32
N VAL A 175 4.15 15.47 -8.91
CA VAL A 175 3.74 14.50 -9.94
C VAL A 175 4.16 13.11 -9.51
N ASP A 176 3.19 12.28 -9.21
CA ASP A 176 3.40 10.92 -8.71
C ASP A 176 2.76 9.86 -9.61
N ASN A 177 3.16 8.61 -9.39
CA ASN A 177 2.38 7.47 -9.84
C ASN A 177 1.10 7.36 -9.01
N PRO A 178 0.02 6.77 -9.55
CA PRO A 178 -1.16 6.50 -8.74
C PRO A 178 -0.79 5.57 -7.59
N PRO A 179 -1.29 5.84 -6.38
CA PRO A 179 -1.09 4.94 -5.25
C PRO A 179 -1.80 3.60 -5.51
N MET A 180 -1.37 2.54 -4.83
CA MET A 180 -1.90 1.19 -5.03
C MET A 180 -3.41 1.11 -4.77
N GLU A 181 -3.92 1.92 -3.83
CA GLU A 181 -5.35 2.04 -3.53
C GLU A 181 -6.17 2.48 -4.75
N GLU A 182 -5.66 3.45 -5.52
CA GLU A 182 -6.33 3.92 -6.74
C GLU A 182 -6.29 2.86 -7.86
N ILE A 183 -5.21 2.06 -7.92
CA ILE A 183 -5.08 0.95 -8.87
C ILE A 183 -6.10 -0.14 -8.53
N ILE A 184 -6.19 -0.53 -7.27
CA ILE A 184 -7.13 -1.56 -6.80
C ILE A 184 -8.58 -1.10 -6.99
N ALA A 185 -8.91 0.16 -6.67
CA ALA A 185 -10.25 0.71 -6.88
C ALA A 185 -10.69 0.59 -8.34
N ARG A 186 -9.79 0.86 -9.31
CA ARG A 186 -10.09 0.69 -10.73
C ARG A 186 -10.32 -0.75 -11.16
N ILE A 187 -9.60 -1.69 -10.56
CA ILE A 187 -9.82 -3.11 -10.84
C ILE A 187 -11.23 -3.51 -10.41
N TYR A 188 -11.72 -2.96 -9.30
CA TYR A 188 -13.10 -3.17 -8.87
C TYR A 188 -14.11 -2.55 -9.84
N GLU A 189 -13.91 -1.28 -10.26
CA GLU A 189 -14.77 -0.60 -11.25
C GLU A 189 -14.87 -1.39 -12.56
N GLN A 190 -13.74 -1.88 -13.08
CA GLN A 190 -13.70 -2.68 -14.33
C GLN A 190 -14.37 -4.06 -14.21
N ALA A 191 -14.50 -4.59 -12.99
CA ALA A 191 -15.15 -5.88 -12.76
C ALA A 191 -16.67 -5.76 -12.59
N GLU A 192 -17.21 -4.53 -12.44
CA GLU A 192 -18.62 -4.22 -12.35
C GLU A 192 -19.26 -3.87 -13.73
N GLU A 193 -18.42 -3.58 -14.74
CA GLU A 193 -18.83 -3.33 -16.13
C GLU A 193 -18.96 -4.65 -16.92
#